data_c1c3222d175d174b9a2e27d3ceb04f94
#
_entry.id   c1c3222d175d174b9a2e27d3ceb04f94
#
_cell.length_a   1.000
_cell.length_b   1.000
_cell.length_c   1.000
_cell.angle_alpha   90.00
_cell.angle_beta   90.00
_cell.angle_gamma   90.00
#
_symmetry.space_group_name_H-M   'P 1'
#
loop_
_entity.id
_entity.type
_entity.pdbx_description
1 polymer ?
#
loop_
_entity_poly.entity_id
_entity_poly.type
_entity_poly.pdbx_seq_one_letter_code
_entity_poly.pdbx_strand_id
1 'polypeptide(L)'
;MKENQDINAASLLLAEIATRMRVWLDRAEACIDQLDEAHMWYRPNPSSNSIGNLVLHLIGNLRQWILGGIGNQPDTRDRAAEFAATAGHSKSQLLSLLHDAVEQSCDLIGKLTTNRITERKLIQGEDVTIASALVMAVSHLGLHVGQIQYIGKILLSDSYKESWKPKGSK
;
A
#
# COMPACT_ATOMS: atom_id res chain seq x y z
N MET A 1 -34.57 3.85 -25.05
CA MET A 1 -33.19 3.63 -25.52
C MET A 1 -32.31 3.72 -24.29
N LYS A 2 -31.68 2.60 -23.85
CA LYS A 2 -30.67 2.63 -22.76
C LYS A 2 -29.40 3.20 -23.38
N GLU A 3 -28.97 4.37 -22.91
CA GLU A 3 -27.61 4.86 -23.18
C GLU A 3 -26.64 3.79 -22.73
N ASN A 4 -25.98 3.18 -23.69
CA ASN A 4 -24.80 2.33 -23.46
C ASN A 4 -23.71 3.33 -23.02
N GLN A 5 -23.49 3.48 -21.70
CA GLN A 5 -22.33 4.21 -21.21
C GLN A 5 -21.11 3.41 -21.64
N ASP A 6 -20.45 3.86 -22.69
CA ASP A 6 -19.13 3.34 -23.05
C ASP A 6 -18.21 3.51 -21.84
N ILE A 7 -17.95 2.42 -21.13
CA ILE A 7 -17.04 2.41 -19.98
C ILE A 7 -15.67 2.77 -20.54
N ASN A 8 -15.20 3.97 -20.22
CA ASN A 8 -13.87 4.41 -20.62
C ASN A 8 -12.82 3.53 -19.90
N ALA A 9 -11.96 2.86 -20.68
CA ALA A 9 -10.93 1.96 -20.16
C ALA A 9 -10.04 2.60 -19.08
N ALA A 10 -9.77 3.91 -19.19
CA ALA A 10 -9.01 4.64 -18.18
C ALA A 10 -9.79 4.79 -16.87
N SER A 11 -11.11 5.04 -16.92
CA SER A 11 -11.95 5.07 -15.71
C SER A 11 -11.99 3.71 -15.01
N LEU A 12 -12.12 2.63 -15.79
CA LEU A 12 -12.08 1.28 -15.24
C LEU A 12 -10.72 0.99 -14.59
N LEU A 13 -9.61 1.36 -15.25
CA LEU A 13 -8.27 1.17 -14.71
C LEU A 13 -8.09 1.90 -13.37
N LEU A 14 -8.52 3.16 -13.27
CA LEU A 14 -8.43 3.93 -12.03
C LEU A 14 -9.24 3.28 -10.90
N ALA A 15 -10.47 2.83 -11.20
CA ALA A 15 -11.32 2.13 -10.23
C ALA A 15 -10.70 0.82 -9.76
N GLU A 16 -10.13 0.03 -10.69
CA GLU A 16 -9.46 -1.24 -10.36
C GLU A 16 -8.19 -1.03 -9.52
N ILE A 17 -7.40 0.02 -9.80
CA ILE A 17 -6.22 0.35 -8.98
C ILE A 17 -6.66 0.66 -7.54
N ALA A 18 -7.64 1.53 -7.34
CA ALA A 18 -8.15 1.86 -6.00
C ALA A 18 -8.72 0.62 -5.29
N THR A 19 -9.50 -0.20 -5.99
CA THR A 19 -10.02 -1.47 -5.47
C THR A 19 -8.87 -2.40 -5.05
N ARG A 20 -7.83 -2.51 -5.87
CA ARG A 20 -6.69 -3.38 -5.57
C ARG A 20 -5.89 -2.89 -4.38
N MET A 21 -5.74 -1.58 -4.20
CA MET A 21 -5.08 -1.00 -3.04
C MET A 21 -5.82 -1.36 -1.74
N ARG A 22 -7.15 -1.27 -1.71
CA ARG A 22 -7.96 -1.69 -0.57
C ARG A 22 -7.84 -3.19 -0.27
N VAL A 23 -7.83 -4.03 -1.30
CA VAL A 23 -7.61 -5.48 -1.13
C VAL A 23 -6.24 -5.77 -0.50
N TRP A 24 -5.20 -5.02 -0.85
CA TRP A 24 -3.89 -5.18 -0.21
C TRP A 24 -3.89 -4.66 1.23
N LEU A 25 -4.59 -3.55 1.51
CA LEU A 25 -4.79 -3.05 2.87
C LEU A 25 -5.46 -4.11 3.74
N ASP A 26 -6.62 -4.65 3.32
CA ASP A 26 -7.36 -5.70 4.05
C ASP A 26 -6.46 -6.90 4.38
N ARG A 27 -5.60 -7.30 3.44
CA ARG A 27 -4.67 -8.41 3.65
C ARG A 27 -3.56 -8.09 4.65
N ALA A 28 -3.05 -6.86 4.63
CA ALA A 28 -2.05 -6.40 5.59
C ALA A 28 -2.66 -6.34 6.99
N GLU A 29 -3.84 -5.73 7.14
CA GLU A 29 -4.58 -5.63 8.41
C GLU A 29 -4.89 -7.02 8.97
N ALA A 30 -5.47 -7.92 8.16
CA ALA A 30 -5.80 -9.28 8.58
C ALA A 30 -4.56 -10.11 9.02
N CYS A 31 -3.39 -9.83 8.47
CA CYS A 31 -2.13 -10.42 8.93
C CYS A 31 -1.67 -9.80 10.25
N ILE A 32 -1.62 -8.47 10.31
CA ILE A 32 -1.09 -7.72 11.46
C ILE A 32 -1.99 -7.92 12.69
N ASP A 33 -3.30 -8.03 12.53
CA ASP A 33 -4.24 -8.26 13.63
C ASP A 33 -3.97 -9.55 14.40
N GLN A 34 -3.40 -10.55 13.76
CA GLN A 34 -3.02 -11.81 14.40
C GLN A 34 -1.73 -11.72 15.23
N LEU A 35 -0.98 -10.63 15.13
CA LEU A 35 0.33 -10.44 15.72
C LEU A 35 0.25 -9.64 17.03
N ASP A 36 1.18 -9.91 17.96
CA ASP A 36 1.38 -9.10 19.15
C ASP A 36 2.25 -7.87 18.86
N GLU A 37 2.24 -6.90 19.78
CA GLU A 37 3.06 -5.67 19.68
C GLU A 37 4.54 -5.96 19.46
N ALA A 38 5.10 -6.98 20.15
CA ALA A 38 6.51 -7.35 20.02
C ALA A 38 6.87 -7.87 18.62
N HIS A 39 5.92 -8.49 17.93
CA HIS A 39 6.11 -9.01 16.59
C HIS A 39 6.27 -7.91 15.54
N MET A 40 5.75 -6.70 15.80
CA MET A 40 5.80 -5.59 14.84
C MET A 40 7.24 -5.15 14.52
N TRP A 41 8.15 -5.28 15.49
CA TRP A 41 9.54 -4.84 15.36
C TRP A 41 10.53 -6.00 15.25
N TYR A 42 10.03 -7.24 15.21
CA TYR A 42 10.87 -8.41 14.97
C TYR A 42 11.46 -8.39 13.55
N ARG A 43 12.77 -8.63 13.46
CA ARG A 43 13.48 -8.80 12.19
C ARG A 43 13.92 -10.26 12.06
N PRO A 44 13.58 -10.96 10.96
CA PRO A 44 14.02 -12.35 10.75
C PRO A 44 15.54 -12.53 10.78
N ASN A 45 16.28 -11.49 10.35
CA ASN A 45 17.73 -11.38 10.44
C ASN A 45 18.15 -9.90 10.37
N PRO A 46 19.43 -9.55 10.65
CA PRO A 46 19.89 -8.15 10.66
C PRO A 46 19.70 -7.39 9.33
N SER A 47 19.68 -8.10 8.20
CA SER A 47 19.50 -7.51 6.86
C SER A 47 18.03 -7.39 6.44
N SER A 48 17.11 -7.97 7.21
CA SER A 48 15.66 -7.94 6.91
C SER A 48 14.99 -6.77 7.62
N ASN A 49 13.89 -6.30 7.02
CA ASN A 49 13.01 -5.33 7.65
C ASN A 49 12.02 -6.03 8.59
N SER A 50 11.59 -5.33 9.63
CA SER A 50 10.45 -5.72 10.43
C SER A 50 9.12 -5.35 9.73
N ILE A 51 8.01 -5.88 10.23
CA ILE A 51 6.66 -5.48 9.77
C ILE A 51 6.47 -3.98 9.98
N GLY A 52 6.89 -3.42 11.13
CA GLY A 52 6.81 -1.99 11.40
C GLY A 52 7.57 -1.16 10.37
N ASN A 53 8.79 -1.56 9.98
CA ASN A 53 9.53 -0.87 8.92
C ASN A 53 8.81 -0.94 7.57
N LEU A 54 8.24 -2.10 7.20
CA LEU A 54 7.51 -2.26 5.94
C LEU A 54 6.26 -1.40 5.91
N VAL A 55 5.51 -1.32 7.01
CA VAL A 55 4.33 -0.46 7.13
C VAL A 55 4.70 1.02 7.00
N LEU A 56 5.72 1.50 7.75
CA LEU A 56 6.21 2.87 7.62
C LEU A 56 6.65 3.19 6.19
N HIS A 57 7.34 2.24 5.55
CA HIS A 57 7.80 2.36 4.18
C HIS A 57 6.63 2.48 3.18
N LEU A 58 5.59 1.69 3.36
CA LEU A 58 4.38 1.77 2.53
C LEU A 58 3.65 3.10 2.70
N ILE A 59 3.51 3.59 3.94
CA ILE A 59 2.92 4.90 4.23
C ILE A 59 3.72 6.00 3.54
N GLY A 60 5.05 6.00 3.73
CA GLY A 60 5.95 6.97 3.09
C GLY A 60 5.88 6.91 1.56
N ASN A 61 5.83 5.71 0.99
CA ASN A 61 5.72 5.53 -0.46
C ASN A 61 4.41 6.11 -1.01
N LEU A 62 3.26 5.77 -0.42
CA LEU A 62 1.96 6.28 -0.85
C LEU A 62 1.87 7.80 -0.73
N ARG A 63 2.36 8.36 0.39
CA ARG A 63 2.40 9.81 0.58
C ARG A 63 3.26 10.50 -0.48
N GLN A 64 4.43 9.96 -0.79
CA GLN A 64 5.33 10.56 -1.76
C GLN A 64 4.84 10.40 -3.22
N TRP A 65 4.43 9.18 -3.61
CA TRP A 65 4.09 8.91 -5.01
C TRP A 65 2.69 9.37 -5.38
N ILE A 66 1.71 9.13 -4.51
CA ILE A 66 0.31 9.44 -4.80
C ILE A 66 -0.05 10.84 -4.30
N LEU A 67 0.04 11.07 -2.98
CA LEU A 67 -0.44 12.31 -2.39
C LEU A 67 0.45 13.50 -2.76
N GLY A 68 1.77 13.32 -2.73
CA GLY A 68 2.73 14.33 -3.15
C GLY A 68 2.85 14.44 -4.67
N GLY A 69 3.29 13.36 -5.33
CA GLY A 69 3.61 13.36 -6.75
C GLY A 69 2.42 13.65 -7.66
N ILE A 70 1.28 12.99 -7.45
CA ILE A 70 0.07 13.19 -8.24
C ILE A 70 -0.80 14.29 -7.66
N GLY A 71 -0.95 14.31 -6.32
CA GLY A 71 -1.84 15.23 -5.59
C GLY A 71 -1.21 16.58 -5.23
N ASN A 72 0.09 16.77 -5.48
CA ASN A 72 0.87 17.98 -5.17
C ASN A 72 0.87 18.37 -3.66
N GLN A 73 0.71 17.41 -2.75
CA GLN A 73 0.91 17.66 -1.33
C GLN A 73 2.42 17.80 -1.03
N PRO A 74 2.83 18.49 0.05
CA PRO A 74 4.23 18.58 0.45
C PRO A 74 4.82 17.19 0.70
N ASP A 75 6.01 16.92 0.16
CA ASP A 75 6.77 15.71 0.45
C ASP A 75 7.66 15.94 1.67
N THR A 76 7.35 15.25 2.76
CA THR A 76 8.10 15.30 4.03
C THR A 76 8.72 13.94 4.37
N ARG A 77 8.86 13.05 3.39
CA ARG A 77 9.31 11.69 3.58
C ARG A 77 10.76 11.62 4.07
N ASP A 78 10.99 10.90 5.14
CA ASP A 78 12.33 10.45 5.57
C ASP A 78 12.44 8.93 5.42
N ARG A 79 12.88 8.50 4.23
CA ARG A 79 13.04 7.07 3.92
C ARG A 79 14.09 6.38 4.80
N ALA A 80 15.12 7.07 5.23
CA ALA A 80 16.14 6.50 6.09
C ALA A 80 15.57 6.17 7.49
N ALA A 81 14.75 7.08 8.04
CA ALA A 81 14.07 6.87 9.31
C ALA A 81 13.09 5.68 9.25
N GLU A 82 12.37 5.45 8.14
CA GLU A 82 11.46 4.31 7.96
C GLU A 82 12.16 2.97 8.25
N PHE A 83 13.38 2.78 7.73
CA PHE A 83 14.15 1.54 7.86
C PHE A 83 15.00 1.48 9.13
N ALA A 84 15.38 2.63 9.70
CA ALA A 84 16.13 2.70 10.95
C ALA A 84 15.25 2.45 12.18
N ALA A 85 13.94 2.63 12.07
CA ALA A 85 13.02 2.48 13.18
C ALA A 85 13.05 1.05 13.76
N THR A 86 13.12 0.98 15.10
CA THR A 86 13.05 -0.27 15.88
C THR A 86 11.93 -0.24 16.92
N ALA A 87 11.25 0.88 17.03
CA ALA A 87 10.13 1.18 17.94
C ALA A 87 9.50 2.53 17.53
N GLY A 88 8.65 3.08 18.40
CA GLY A 88 8.12 4.45 18.25
C GLY A 88 6.66 4.53 17.83
N HIS A 89 6.09 3.42 17.33
CA HIS A 89 4.67 3.31 17.01
C HIS A 89 4.11 2.00 17.56
N SER A 90 2.91 2.05 18.13
CA SER A 90 2.14 0.84 18.45
C SER A 90 1.57 0.19 17.16
N LYS A 91 1.19 -1.07 17.26
CA LYS A 91 0.49 -1.79 16.19
C LYS A 91 -0.73 -1.02 15.69
N SER A 92 -1.56 -0.54 16.61
CA SER A 92 -2.77 0.22 16.28
C SER A 92 -2.46 1.54 15.58
N GLN A 93 -1.41 2.25 15.97
CA GLN A 93 -0.96 3.48 15.30
C GLN A 93 -0.49 3.20 13.88
N LEU A 94 0.30 2.13 13.68
CA LEU A 94 0.77 1.73 12.36
C LEU A 94 -0.37 1.35 11.43
N LEU A 95 -1.35 0.59 11.92
CA LEU A 95 -2.55 0.23 11.16
C LEU A 95 -3.37 1.45 10.77
N SER A 96 -3.65 2.35 11.72
CA SER A 96 -4.39 3.60 11.44
C SER A 96 -3.68 4.46 10.39
N LEU A 97 -2.36 4.64 10.50
CA LEU A 97 -1.58 5.42 9.53
C LEU A 97 -1.56 4.80 8.15
N LEU A 98 -1.48 3.47 8.05
CA LEU A 98 -1.53 2.76 6.76
C LEU A 98 -2.91 2.87 6.13
N HIS A 99 -3.96 2.65 6.92
CA HIS A 99 -5.36 2.81 6.49
C HIS A 99 -5.59 4.21 5.91
N ASP A 100 -5.23 5.24 6.66
CA ASP A 100 -5.38 6.64 6.24
C ASP A 100 -4.61 6.93 4.94
N ALA A 101 -3.37 6.43 4.81
CA ALA A 101 -2.57 6.65 3.61
C ALA A 101 -3.18 5.98 2.36
N VAL A 102 -3.73 4.76 2.52
CA VAL A 102 -4.40 4.04 1.43
C VAL A 102 -5.71 4.73 1.05
N GLU A 103 -6.57 5.06 2.02
CA GLU A 103 -7.86 5.69 1.72
C GLU A 103 -7.70 7.08 1.10
N GLN A 104 -6.80 7.92 1.62
CA GLN A 104 -6.49 9.22 0.99
C GLN A 104 -5.97 9.05 -0.44
N SER A 105 -5.15 8.02 -0.70
CA SER A 105 -4.68 7.70 -2.04
C SER A 105 -5.83 7.26 -2.95
N CYS A 106 -6.72 6.40 -2.47
CA CYS A 106 -7.91 5.95 -3.21
C CYS A 106 -8.87 7.10 -3.51
N ASP A 107 -9.08 8.01 -2.55
CA ASP A 107 -9.90 9.21 -2.74
C ASP A 107 -9.33 10.15 -3.80
N LEU A 108 -8.00 10.32 -3.81
CA LEU A 108 -7.34 11.12 -4.83
C LEU A 108 -7.48 10.45 -6.20
N ILE A 109 -7.26 9.14 -6.30
CA ILE A 109 -7.41 8.38 -7.55
C ILE A 109 -8.84 8.49 -8.08
N GLY A 110 -9.85 8.39 -7.20
CA GLY A 110 -11.27 8.53 -7.55
C GLY A 110 -11.66 9.92 -8.10
N LYS A 111 -10.86 10.95 -7.81
CA LYS A 111 -11.05 12.32 -8.32
C LYS A 111 -10.25 12.62 -9.59
N LEU A 112 -9.40 11.69 -10.05
CA LEU A 112 -8.63 11.88 -11.28
C LEU A 112 -9.55 11.78 -12.49
N THR A 113 -9.44 12.78 -13.37
CA THR A 113 -10.06 12.72 -14.69
C THR A 113 -9.20 11.84 -15.62
N THR A 114 -9.84 11.11 -16.51
CA THR A 114 -9.18 10.10 -17.34
C THR A 114 -8.10 10.64 -18.28
N ASN A 115 -8.20 11.90 -18.69
CA ASN A 115 -7.18 12.56 -19.51
C ASN A 115 -5.90 12.85 -18.74
N ARG A 116 -5.94 12.86 -17.41
CA ARG A 116 -4.76 13.12 -16.59
C ARG A 116 -3.78 11.94 -16.50
N ILE A 117 -4.20 10.72 -16.80
CA ILE A 117 -3.33 9.53 -16.65
C ILE A 117 -2.05 9.59 -17.49
N THR A 118 -2.06 10.38 -18.57
CA THR A 118 -0.89 10.60 -19.45
C THR A 118 -0.05 11.79 -19.06
N GLU A 119 -0.50 12.63 -18.08
CA GLU A 119 0.31 13.73 -17.57
C GLU A 119 1.61 13.20 -16.97
N ARG A 120 2.69 13.95 -17.20
CA ARG A 120 4.01 13.62 -16.64
C ARG A 120 4.21 14.33 -15.31
N LYS A 121 4.88 13.64 -14.40
CA LYS A 121 5.24 14.11 -13.07
C LYS A 121 6.68 13.72 -12.76
N LEU A 122 7.40 14.63 -12.11
CA LEU A 122 8.72 14.31 -11.56
C LEU A 122 8.52 13.82 -10.11
N ILE A 123 8.77 12.53 -9.88
CA ILE A 123 8.59 11.89 -8.56
C ILE A 123 9.88 11.14 -8.22
N GLN A 124 10.51 11.43 -7.10
CA GLN A 124 11.81 10.87 -6.70
C GLN A 124 12.92 11.05 -7.75
N GLY A 125 12.86 12.10 -8.55
CA GLY A 125 13.82 12.34 -9.65
C GLY A 125 13.49 11.59 -10.94
N GLU A 126 12.43 10.76 -10.97
CA GLU A 126 11.98 10.05 -12.16
C GLU A 126 10.86 10.83 -12.86
N ASP A 127 11.00 11.01 -14.18
CA ASP A 127 9.96 11.60 -15.02
C ASP A 127 9.02 10.51 -15.52
N VAL A 128 7.84 10.38 -14.88
CA VAL A 128 6.87 9.31 -15.11
C VAL A 128 5.50 9.85 -15.47
N THR A 129 4.68 9.04 -16.14
CA THR A 129 3.24 9.35 -16.28
C THR A 129 2.49 9.05 -15.00
N ILE A 130 1.34 9.69 -14.78
CA ILE A 130 0.43 9.35 -13.66
C ILE A 130 0.06 7.87 -13.72
N ALA A 131 -0.24 7.32 -14.91
CA ALA A 131 -0.53 5.88 -15.06
C ALA A 131 0.63 5.01 -14.54
N SER A 132 1.87 5.33 -14.92
CA SER A 132 3.06 4.60 -14.45
C SER A 132 3.25 4.70 -12.94
N ALA A 133 3.06 5.90 -12.36
CA ALA A 133 3.15 6.11 -10.92
C ALA A 133 2.09 5.29 -10.15
N LEU A 134 0.86 5.22 -10.65
CA LEU A 134 -0.22 4.43 -10.05
C LEU A 134 0.06 2.92 -10.10
N VAL A 135 0.53 2.41 -11.26
CA VAL A 135 0.90 1.00 -11.41
C VAL A 135 2.06 0.65 -10.49
N MET A 136 3.08 1.51 -10.41
CA MET A 136 4.20 1.33 -9.49
C MET A 136 3.69 1.28 -8.04
N ALA A 137 2.88 2.24 -7.60
CA ALA A 137 2.42 2.31 -6.21
C ALA A 137 1.59 1.09 -5.80
N VAL A 138 0.64 0.62 -6.64
CA VAL A 138 -0.18 -0.56 -6.31
C VAL A 138 0.64 -1.85 -6.34
N SER A 139 1.60 -1.97 -7.24
CA SER A 139 2.50 -3.13 -7.30
C SER A 139 3.45 -3.17 -6.10
N HIS A 140 3.98 -2.01 -5.70
CA HIS A 140 4.85 -1.85 -4.54
C HIS A 140 4.12 -2.19 -3.23
N LEU A 141 2.87 -1.72 -3.10
CA LEU A 141 2.00 -2.08 -1.97
C LEU A 141 1.82 -3.60 -1.89
N GLY A 142 1.48 -4.26 -3.00
CA GLY A 142 1.30 -5.72 -3.06
C GLY A 142 2.58 -6.49 -2.73
N LEU A 143 3.75 -6.02 -3.22
CA LEU A 143 5.06 -6.63 -2.93
C LEU A 143 5.34 -6.65 -1.42
N HIS A 144 5.18 -5.52 -0.75
CA HIS A 144 5.48 -5.42 0.68
C HIS A 144 4.41 -6.06 1.57
N VAL A 145 3.14 -6.05 1.15
CA VAL A 145 2.10 -6.84 1.85
C VAL A 145 2.41 -8.33 1.79
N GLY A 146 2.93 -8.83 0.66
CA GLY A 146 3.42 -10.21 0.57
C GLY A 146 4.56 -10.50 1.56
N GLN A 147 5.48 -9.56 1.76
CA GLN A 147 6.55 -9.69 2.77
C GLN A 147 6.00 -9.66 4.20
N ILE A 148 5.06 -8.78 4.51
CA ILE A 148 4.35 -8.72 5.80
C ILE A 148 3.70 -10.07 6.11
N GLN A 149 2.95 -10.63 5.15
CA GLN A 149 2.31 -11.93 5.31
C GLN A 149 3.33 -13.06 5.50
N TYR A 150 4.45 -13.02 4.78
CA TYR A 150 5.51 -14.01 4.92
C TYR A 150 6.17 -13.98 6.30
N ILE A 151 6.46 -12.79 6.83
CA ILE A 151 6.97 -12.62 8.20
C ILE A 151 5.92 -13.09 9.22
N GLY A 152 4.64 -12.74 9.03
CA GLY A 152 3.55 -13.22 9.87
C GLY A 152 3.47 -14.76 9.93
N LYS A 153 3.65 -15.44 8.79
CA LYS A 153 3.71 -16.91 8.74
C LYS A 153 4.91 -17.49 9.49
N ILE A 154 6.07 -16.85 9.40
CA ILE A 154 7.26 -17.25 10.16
C ILE A 154 6.98 -17.17 11.67
N LEU A 155 6.34 -16.08 12.12
CA LEU A 155 6.08 -15.81 13.52
C LEU A 155 4.99 -16.71 14.13
N LEU A 156 3.92 -16.96 13.38
CA LEU A 156 2.72 -17.66 13.87
C LEU A 156 2.70 -19.15 13.51
N SER A 157 3.53 -19.59 12.55
CA SER A 157 3.58 -21.00 12.10
C SER A 157 2.16 -21.55 11.86
N ASP A 158 1.80 -22.67 12.50
CA ASP A 158 0.51 -23.35 12.33
C ASP A 158 -0.70 -22.56 12.84
N SER A 159 -0.49 -21.52 13.66
CA SER A 159 -1.56 -20.64 14.14
C SER A 159 -1.94 -19.53 13.16
N TYR A 160 -1.14 -19.32 12.07
CA TYR A 160 -1.44 -18.33 11.06
C TYR A 160 -2.73 -18.66 10.30
N LYS A 161 -3.63 -17.69 10.21
CA LYS A 161 -4.89 -17.81 9.46
C LYS A 161 -4.77 -17.03 8.15
N GLU A 162 -4.95 -17.75 7.03
CA GLU A 162 -4.97 -17.12 5.69
C GLU A 162 -6.14 -16.13 5.56
N SER A 163 -5.83 -14.91 5.15
CA SER A 163 -6.83 -13.86 4.91
C SER A 163 -7.66 -14.09 3.63
N TRP A 164 -7.18 -14.96 2.76
CA TRP A 164 -7.85 -15.26 1.49
C TRP A 164 -7.70 -16.74 1.13
N LYS A 165 -8.79 -17.33 0.65
CA LYS A 165 -8.78 -18.68 0.07
C LYS A 165 -9.50 -18.65 -1.27
N PRO A 166 -9.03 -19.40 -2.28
CA PRO A 166 -9.76 -19.54 -3.54
C PRO A 166 -11.18 -20.05 -3.30
N LYS A 167 -12.14 -19.52 -4.06
CA LYS A 167 -13.51 -20.06 -4.02
C LYS A 167 -13.47 -21.53 -4.47
N GLY A 168 -13.94 -22.44 -3.62
CA GLY A 168 -13.97 -23.89 -3.91
C GLY A 168 -12.77 -24.70 -3.39
N SER A 169 -11.77 -24.08 -2.72
CA SER A 169 -10.78 -24.85 -1.96
C SER A 169 -11.42 -25.45 -0.71
N LYS A 170 -11.34 -26.80 -0.57
CA LYS A 170 -11.72 -27.53 0.64
C LYS A 170 -10.68 -27.34 1.72
#